data_268b8591482e2d6c9f1e475e1485e04f
#
_entry.id   268b8591482e2d6c9f1e475e1485e04f
#
_cell.length_a   1.000
_cell.length_b   1.000
_cell.length_c   1.000
_cell.angle_alpha   90.00
_cell.angle_beta   90.00
_cell.angle_gamma   90.00
#
_symmetry.space_group_name_H-M   'P 1'
#
loop_
_entity.id
_entity.type
_entity.pdbx_description
1 polymer ?
#
loop_
_entity_poly.entity_id
_entity_poly.type
_entity_poly.pdbx_seq_one_letter_code
_entity_poly.pdbx_strand_id
1 'polypeptide(L)'
;MAVISESKRVATSLAAILEQDLLRAVYQPIVDIDTREVVAFEALARGPEGSPLERPDLLFDAARRTGRLQELDWACRAAAVRGAVDAGFGPPLTLFLNVEPEALGTPPPPHLAGLLDRAQHELALVVECTERAITSRPAELLSTLAAVRRRGWAVAVDDVGADPGSLALMPFLRPDVVKLDLRLVQQRPSSAVAEIVSAVNAEAERSGACVLAEGIETEAHAAKARAMGATLGQGWLYGRPGPLPQPLPSGGRGLITPASAPEPDPTASPYDAATATRAARPGDKRLLIEISKHLERQARTLGRPTVVVAAFQEGRFFTPATARRYADLADATAFVSALGEGMAVEPAPGVRGAVLDPADPVRGEWDLAVVGPHFAGALVARDLGDDGPDLDRRFDFVLTYEREAVVDIASSLLARVAPA
;
A
#
# COMPACT_ATOMS: atom_id res chain seq x y z
N MET A 1 39.97 -23.39 39.06
CA MET A 1 39.18 -24.23 38.11
C MET A 1 38.09 -23.37 37.57
N ALA A 2 38.27 -22.95 36.30
CA ALA A 2 37.31 -22.08 35.61
C ALA A 2 36.18 -22.92 35.05
N VAL A 3 34.96 -22.63 35.45
CA VAL A 3 33.74 -23.06 34.76
C VAL A 3 33.59 -22.15 33.56
N ILE A 4 34.03 -22.63 32.44
CA ILE A 4 33.84 -21.99 31.12
C ILE A 4 32.35 -22.14 30.84
N SER A 5 31.70 -20.98 30.81
CA SER A 5 30.39 -20.75 30.24
C SER A 5 30.15 -21.58 28.97
N GLU A 6 29.13 -22.42 28.93
CA GLU A 6 28.60 -23.00 27.71
C GLU A 6 28.25 -21.88 26.76
N SER A 7 29.10 -21.72 25.77
CA SER A 7 28.92 -20.80 24.64
C SER A 7 27.56 -21.08 24.04
N LYS A 8 26.62 -20.13 24.13
CA LYS A 8 25.37 -20.12 23.37
C LYS A 8 25.70 -20.44 21.92
N ARG A 9 25.37 -21.63 21.45
CA ARG A 9 25.44 -21.96 20.03
C ARG A 9 24.57 -20.96 19.29
N VAL A 10 25.20 -20.08 18.52
CA VAL A 10 24.48 -19.10 17.71
C VAL A 10 23.61 -19.89 16.74
N ALA A 11 22.29 -19.67 16.77
CA ALA A 11 21.38 -20.35 15.89
C ALA A 11 21.71 -20.01 14.43
N THR A 12 22.02 -21.02 13.62
CA THR A 12 22.49 -20.87 12.24
C THR A 12 21.39 -21.08 11.21
N SER A 13 20.21 -21.55 11.62
CA SER A 13 19.09 -21.80 10.72
C SER A 13 17.86 -20.97 11.10
N LEU A 14 17.07 -20.60 10.08
CA LEU A 14 15.82 -19.89 10.28
C LEU A 14 14.84 -20.68 11.19
N ALA A 15 14.78 -22.01 11.03
CA ALA A 15 13.92 -22.87 11.85
C ALA A 15 14.25 -22.70 13.36
N ALA A 16 15.53 -22.80 13.73
CA ALA A 16 15.95 -22.64 15.11
C ALA A 16 15.69 -21.21 15.64
N ILE A 17 15.82 -20.18 14.80
CA ILE A 17 15.52 -18.79 15.17
C ILE A 17 14.05 -18.62 15.52
N LEU A 18 13.14 -19.16 14.68
CA LEU A 18 11.70 -19.05 14.89
C LEU A 18 11.22 -19.92 16.06
N GLU A 19 11.68 -21.17 16.15
CA GLU A 19 11.27 -22.09 17.22
C GLU A 19 11.73 -21.63 18.63
N GLN A 20 12.86 -20.95 18.74
CA GLN A 20 13.42 -20.47 20.00
C GLN A 20 13.12 -18.99 20.27
N ASP A 21 12.33 -18.33 19.44
CA ASP A 21 11.97 -16.90 19.54
C ASP A 21 13.21 -15.99 19.71
N LEU A 22 14.22 -16.18 18.84
CA LEU A 22 15.50 -15.48 18.90
C LEU A 22 15.57 -14.18 18.10
N LEU A 23 14.46 -13.75 17.50
CA LEU A 23 14.39 -12.49 16.78
C LEU A 23 14.51 -11.31 17.73
N ARG A 24 15.15 -10.25 17.26
CA ARG A 24 15.32 -8.99 17.97
C ARG A 24 14.76 -7.85 17.12
N ALA A 25 14.30 -6.80 17.76
CA ALA A 25 14.08 -5.52 17.13
C ALA A 25 15.16 -4.52 17.57
N VAL A 26 15.61 -3.71 16.62
CA VAL A 26 16.31 -2.46 16.90
C VAL A 26 15.45 -1.31 16.38
N TYR A 27 15.62 -0.14 16.95
CA TYR A 27 14.72 0.98 16.72
C TYR A 27 15.50 2.17 16.21
N GLN A 28 15.01 2.79 15.12
CA GLN A 28 15.62 3.97 14.56
C GLN A 28 14.73 5.18 14.82
N PRO A 29 15.26 6.30 15.36
CA PRO A 29 14.45 7.47 15.67
C PRO A 29 13.96 8.16 14.40
N ILE A 30 12.69 8.60 14.46
CA ILE A 30 12.06 9.52 13.52
C ILE A 30 11.82 10.82 14.27
N VAL A 31 12.23 11.93 13.68
CA VAL A 31 12.14 13.25 14.30
C VAL A 31 11.21 14.18 13.53
N ASP A 32 10.60 15.12 14.22
CA ASP A 32 10.13 16.34 13.59
C ASP A 32 11.35 17.11 13.06
N ILE A 33 11.36 17.40 11.75
CA ILE A 33 12.56 17.89 11.07
C ILE A 33 12.94 19.32 11.48
N ASP A 34 11.98 20.09 11.99
CA ASP A 34 12.17 21.48 12.39
C ASP A 34 12.59 21.61 13.85
N THR A 35 11.92 20.90 14.76
CA THR A 35 12.22 20.94 16.19
C THR A 35 13.33 19.96 16.59
N ARG A 36 13.57 18.93 15.78
CA ARG A 36 14.46 17.78 16.05
C ARG A 36 14.04 16.93 17.25
N GLU A 37 12.82 17.12 17.74
CA GLU A 37 12.25 16.22 18.73
C GLU A 37 11.99 14.84 18.14
N VAL A 38 12.35 13.78 18.86
CA VAL A 38 12.00 12.43 18.48
C VAL A 38 10.51 12.22 18.74
N VAL A 39 9.77 11.87 17.69
CA VAL A 39 8.31 11.72 17.73
C VAL A 39 7.87 10.27 17.48
N ALA A 40 8.76 9.48 16.89
CA ALA A 40 8.50 8.08 16.59
C ALA A 40 9.79 7.26 16.51
N PHE A 41 9.63 5.95 16.44
CA PHE A 41 10.70 5.01 16.11
C PHE A 41 10.22 4.00 15.09
N GLU A 42 11.07 3.66 14.12
CA GLU A 42 10.85 2.51 13.25
C GLU A 42 11.52 1.27 13.85
N ALA A 43 10.76 0.19 13.96
CA ALA A 43 11.26 -1.09 14.42
C ALA A 43 11.82 -1.89 13.26
N LEU A 44 13.08 -2.26 13.35
CA LEU A 44 13.83 -2.96 12.33
C LEU A 44 14.23 -4.36 12.83
N ALA A 45 13.79 -5.40 12.12
CA ALA A 45 14.06 -6.78 12.46
C ALA A 45 15.55 -7.12 12.40
N ARG A 46 16.01 -7.93 13.35
CA ARG A 46 17.35 -8.52 13.39
C ARG A 46 17.28 -9.98 13.83
N GLY A 47 18.04 -10.82 13.19
CA GLY A 47 18.31 -12.15 13.73
C GLY A 47 19.23 -12.11 14.93
N PRO A 48 19.62 -13.28 15.48
CA PRO A 48 20.54 -13.36 16.62
C PRO A 48 21.88 -12.72 16.31
N GLU A 49 22.41 -11.99 17.28
CA GLU A 49 23.69 -11.29 17.15
C GLU A 49 24.84 -12.24 16.81
N GLY A 50 25.67 -11.87 15.84
CA GLY A 50 26.78 -12.68 15.34
C GLY A 50 26.36 -13.90 14.52
N SER A 51 25.05 -14.10 14.24
CA SER A 51 24.60 -15.18 13.38
C SER A 51 24.70 -14.81 11.89
N PRO A 52 24.78 -15.81 10.99
CA PRO A 52 24.70 -15.57 9.54
C PRO A 52 23.38 -14.89 9.10
N LEU A 53 22.33 -14.98 9.91
CA LEU A 53 21.01 -14.41 9.65
C LEU A 53 20.72 -13.18 10.53
N GLU A 54 21.74 -12.51 11.07
CA GLU A 54 21.56 -11.27 11.83
C GLU A 54 20.99 -10.14 10.98
N ARG A 55 21.44 -10.02 9.74
CA ARG A 55 21.00 -8.99 8.81
C ARG A 55 19.62 -9.30 8.24
N PRO A 56 18.70 -8.29 8.17
CA PRO A 56 17.35 -8.52 7.70
C PRO A 56 17.28 -9.05 6.26
N ASP A 57 18.09 -8.54 5.34
CA ASP A 57 18.12 -9.00 3.95
C ASP A 57 18.39 -10.52 3.85
N LEU A 58 19.38 -11.05 4.61
CA LEU A 58 19.69 -12.46 4.64
C LEU A 58 18.61 -13.30 5.36
N LEU A 59 18.01 -12.73 6.41
CA LEU A 59 16.96 -13.35 7.19
C LEU A 59 15.68 -13.55 6.34
N PHE A 60 15.21 -12.49 5.69
CA PHE A 60 14.03 -12.54 4.83
C PHE A 60 14.26 -13.38 3.58
N ASP A 61 15.46 -13.35 2.99
CA ASP A 61 15.81 -14.19 1.86
C ASP A 61 15.80 -15.69 2.24
N ALA A 62 16.31 -16.04 3.42
CA ALA A 62 16.20 -17.40 3.93
C ALA A 62 14.75 -17.84 4.14
N ALA A 63 13.87 -16.93 4.60
CA ALA A 63 12.46 -17.20 4.79
C ALA A 63 11.73 -17.42 3.45
N ARG A 64 12.03 -16.63 2.42
CA ARG A 64 11.48 -16.83 1.07
C ARG A 64 11.89 -18.19 0.49
N ARG A 65 13.19 -18.54 0.59
CA ARG A 65 13.68 -19.85 0.11
C ARG A 65 13.06 -21.06 0.81
N THR A 66 12.64 -20.91 2.06
CA THR A 66 12.07 -22.00 2.86
C THR A 66 10.54 -21.97 2.94
N GLY A 67 9.87 -21.01 2.28
CA GLY A 67 8.41 -20.84 2.31
C GLY A 67 7.86 -20.42 3.68
N ARG A 68 8.69 -19.82 4.56
CA ARG A 68 8.31 -19.41 5.92
C ARG A 68 8.23 -17.88 6.12
N LEU A 69 8.05 -17.15 5.03
CA LEU A 69 8.07 -15.68 5.08
C LEU A 69 6.96 -15.10 5.96
N GLN A 70 5.75 -15.64 5.84
CA GLN A 70 4.61 -15.18 6.66
C GLN A 70 4.84 -15.40 8.15
N GLU A 71 5.43 -16.53 8.50
CA GLU A 71 5.76 -16.86 9.90
C GLU A 71 6.85 -15.92 10.44
N LEU A 72 7.90 -15.67 9.63
CA LEU A 72 8.96 -14.73 9.98
C LEU A 72 8.40 -13.32 10.17
N ASP A 73 7.57 -12.84 9.26
CA ASP A 73 7.00 -11.50 9.32
C ASP A 73 6.19 -11.28 10.60
N TRP A 74 5.32 -12.23 10.97
CA TRP A 74 4.60 -12.18 12.24
C TRP A 74 5.53 -12.24 13.47
N ALA A 75 6.57 -13.04 13.41
CA ALA A 75 7.54 -13.15 14.51
C ALA A 75 8.36 -11.85 14.65
N CYS A 76 8.73 -11.19 13.55
CA CYS A 76 9.41 -9.89 13.56
C CYS A 76 8.53 -8.79 14.18
N ARG A 77 7.26 -8.71 13.77
CA ARG A 77 6.30 -7.76 14.35
C ARG A 77 6.08 -8.04 15.84
N ALA A 78 5.97 -9.30 16.23
CA ALA A 78 5.84 -9.69 17.64
C ALA A 78 7.06 -9.29 18.47
N ALA A 79 8.28 -9.48 17.95
CA ALA A 79 9.52 -9.06 18.62
C ALA A 79 9.59 -7.53 18.79
N ALA A 80 9.18 -6.77 17.76
CA ALA A 80 9.14 -5.32 17.78
C ALA A 80 8.14 -4.80 18.84
N VAL A 81 6.92 -5.34 18.87
CA VAL A 81 5.89 -4.95 19.82
C VAL A 81 6.29 -5.32 21.25
N ARG A 82 6.79 -6.55 21.49
CA ARG A 82 7.30 -6.95 22.82
C ARG A 82 8.38 -6.01 23.32
N GLY A 83 9.39 -5.75 22.50
CA GLY A 83 10.48 -4.87 22.89
C GLY A 83 10.03 -3.44 23.23
N ALA A 84 9.05 -2.92 22.51
CA ALA A 84 8.45 -1.61 22.78
C ALA A 84 7.66 -1.63 24.11
N VAL A 85 6.77 -2.59 24.29
CA VAL A 85 5.94 -2.72 25.49
C VAL A 85 6.83 -2.93 26.74
N ASP A 86 7.84 -3.78 26.67
CA ASP A 86 8.77 -4.05 27.77
C ASP A 86 9.63 -2.82 28.14
N ALA A 87 9.85 -1.91 27.18
CA ALA A 87 10.52 -0.64 27.42
C ALA A 87 9.60 0.47 27.96
N GLY A 88 8.31 0.20 28.13
CA GLY A 88 7.31 1.21 28.52
C GLY A 88 7.02 2.23 27.43
N PHE A 89 7.19 1.83 26.16
CA PHE A 89 6.89 2.68 25.02
C PHE A 89 5.38 2.91 24.89
N GLY A 90 4.99 4.11 24.50
CA GLY A 90 3.58 4.45 24.32
C GLY A 90 3.38 5.91 23.90
N PRO A 91 2.13 6.32 23.70
CA PRO A 91 1.83 7.71 23.33
C PRO A 91 2.48 8.73 24.27
N PRO A 92 2.96 9.86 23.74
CA PRO A 92 2.77 10.37 22.36
C PRO A 92 3.73 9.80 21.33
N LEU A 93 4.68 8.92 21.70
CA LEU A 93 5.57 8.27 20.75
C LEU A 93 4.81 7.26 19.89
N THR A 94 5.17 7.22 18.59
CA THR A 94 4.59 6.29 17.61
C THR A 94 5.60 5.23 17.19
N LEU A 95 5.17 3.98 17.05
CA LEU A 95 6.00 2.87 16.58
C LEU A 95 5.62 2.49 15.16
N PHE A 96 6.60 2.49 14.26
CA PHE A 96 6.46 2.05 12.88
C PHE A 96 6.84 0.58 12.75
N LEU A 97 5.99 -0.20 12.05
CA LEU A 97 6.12 -1.63 11.85
C LEU A 97 6.03 -2.00 10.37
N ASN A 98 7.06 -2.62 9.85
CA ASN A 98 7.08 -3.13 8.48
C ASN A 98 6.19 -4.36 8.31
N VAL A 99 5.53 -4.49 7.15
CA VAL A 99 4.77 -5.65 6.72
C VAL A 99 5.20 -6.07 5.33
N GLU A 100 5.64 -7.32 5.19
CA GLU A 100 6.01 -7.89 3.89
C GLU A 100 4.76 -8.09 3.01
N PRO A 101 4.82 -7.73 1.71
CA PRO A 101 3.67 -7.89 0.80
C PRO A 101 3.11 -9.30 0.76
N GLU A 102 3.98 -10.30 0.80
CA GLU A 102 3.59 -11.72 0.77
C GLU A 102 2.97 -12.22 2.08
N ALA A 103 3.07 -11.43 3.17
CA ALA A 103 2.43 -11.72 4.46
C ALA A 103 1.05 -11.05 4.61
N LEU A 104 0.65 -10.21 3.65
CA LEU A 104 -0.67 -9.58 3.64
C LEU A 104 -1.79 -10.63 3.59
N GLY A 105 -2.92 -10.31 4.23
CA GLY A 105 -4.06 -11.23 4.31
C GLY A 105 -3.86 -12.43 5.26
N THR A 106 -2.66 -12.65 5.78
CA THR A 106 -2.41 -13.73 6.73
C THR A 106 -2.91 -13.35 8.12
N PRO A 107 -3.83 -14.12 8.73
CA PRO A 107 -4.29 -13.82 10.08
C PRO A 107 -3.15 -13.99 11.10
N PRO A 108 -3.19 -13.21 12.20
CA PRO A 108 -2.21 -13.37 13.26
C PRO A 108 -2.26 -14.77 13.86
N PRO A 109 -1.11 -15.39 14.17
CA PRO A 109 -1.08 -16.63 14.92
C PRO A 109 -1.84 -16.50 16.25
N PRO A 110 -2.66 -17.50 16.66
CA PRO A 110 -3.50 -17.40 17.86
C PRO A 110 -2.74 -17.05 19.15
N HIS A 111 -1.50 -17.53 19.29
CA HIS A 111 -0.67 -17.24 20.45
C HIS A 111 -0.24 -15.76 20.56
N LEU A 112 -0.36 -14.96 19.51
CA LEU A 112 -0.06 -13.53 19.51
C LEU A 112 -1.28 -12.65 19.85
N ALA A 113 -2.47 -13.21 20.00
CA ALA A 113 -3.70 -12.43 20.24
C ALA A 113 -3.55 -11.48 21.43
N GLY A 114 -3.10 -11.97 22.59
CA GLY A 114 -2.90 -11.14 23.78
C GLY A 114 -1.83 -10.04 23.61
N LEU A 115 -0.80 -10.27 22.77
CA LEU A 115 0.19 -9.25 22.45
C LEU A 115 -0.40 -8.15 21.56
N LEU A 116 -1.22 -8.54 20.58
CA LEU A 116 -1.89 -7.59 19.69
C LEU A 116 -2.95 -6.75 20.42
N ASP A 117 -3.66 -7.36 21.38
CA ASP A 117 -4.62 -6.64 22.23
C ASP A 117 -3.88 -5.61 23.10
N ARG A 118 -2.75 -5.97 23.68
CA ARG A 118 -1.89 -5.01 24.40
C ARG A 118 -1.40 -3.90 23.47
N ALA A 119 -0.88 -4.25 22.29
CA ALA A 119 -0.42 -3.28 21.32
C ALA A 119 -1.51 -2.27 20.95
N GLN A 120 -2.75 -2.72 20.76
CA GLN A 120 -3.88 -1.85 20.43
C GLN A 120 -4.20 -0.85 21.54
N HIS A 121 -3.99 -1.19 22.80
CA HIS A 121 -4.33 -0.34 23.94
C HIS A 121 -3.15 0.51 24.44
N GLU A 122 -1.92 0.02 24.28
CA GLU A 122 -0.73 0.63 24.87
C GLU A 122 0.08 1.44 23.85
N LEU A 123 0.00 1.13 22.54
CA LEU A 123 0.87 1.70 21.49
C LEU A 123 0.10 2.51 20.47
N ALA A 124 0.69 3.64 20.03
CA ALA A 124 0.34 4.26 18.75
C ALA A 124 1.17 3.58 17.67
N LEU A 125 0.52 2.93 16.69
CA LEU A 125 1.19 2.15 15.66
C LEU A 125 0.94 2.72 14.26
N VAL A 126 2.00 2.67 13.45
CA VAL A 126 1.95 2.86 11.99
C VAL A 126 2.40 1.57 11.34
N VAL A 127 1.60 1.05 10.41
CA VAL A 127 1.94 -0.11 9.60
C VAL A 127 2.48 0.37 8.27
N GLU A 128 3.70 -0.05 7.93
CA GLU A 128 4.37 0.31 6.68
C GLU A 128 4.10 -0.75 5.62
N CYS A 129 3.65 -0.31 4.45
CA CYS A 129 3.42 -1.14 3.29
C CYS A 129 4.21 -0.61 2.10
N THR A 130 4.92 -1.49 1.39
CA THR A 130 5.62 -1.11 0.16
C THR A 130 4.67 -1.09 -1.03
N GLU A 131 5.00 -0.31 -2.04
CA GLU A 131 4.24 -0.19 -3.29
C GLU A 131 4.01 -1.53 -4.01
N ARG A 132 4.95 -2.46 -3.91
CA ARG A 132 4.88 -3.79 -4.56
C ARG A 132 3.66 -4.60 -4.13
N ALA A 133 3.11 -4.31 -2.96
CA ALA A 133 1.96 -5.01 -2.42
C ALA A 133 0.72 -4.86 -3.32
N ILE A 134 0.44 -3.67 -3.85
CA ILE A 134 -0.77 -3.45 -4.67
C ILE A 134 -0.67 -4.13 -6.04
N THR A 135 0.49 -4.07 -6.68
CA THR A 135 0.66 -4.70 -7.99
C THR A 135 0.65 -6.22 -7.90
N SER A 136 1.08 -6.78 -6.77
CA SER A 136 1.11 -8.23 -6.54
C SER A 136 -0.16 -8.79 -5.90
N ARG A 137 -0.71 -8.11 -4.88
CA ARG A 137 -1.80 -8.60 -4.01
C ARG A 137 -2.80 -7.50 -3.65
N PRO A 138 -3.52 -6.91 -4.63
CA PRO A 138 -4.37 -5.74 -4.38
C PRO A 138 -5.50 -6.03 -3.37
N ALA A 139 -6.20 -7.16 -3.49
CA ALA A 139 -7.30 -7.51 -2.60
C ALA A 139 -6.84 -7.73 -1.15
N GLU A 140 -5.75 -8.47 -0.96
CA GLU A 140 -5.19 -8.71 0.38
C GLU A 140 -4.63 -7.43 1.01
N LEU A 141 -4.03 -6.55 0.21
CA LEU A 141 -3.57 -5.26 0.71
C LEU A 141 -4.74 -4.43 1.21
N LEU A 142 -5.79 -4.23 0.41
CA LEU A 142 -6.97 -3.46 0.81
C LEU A 142 -7.63 -4.04 2.06
N SER A 143 -7.76 -5.37 2.14
CA SER A 143 -8.28 -6.06 3.32
C SER A 143 -7.41 -5.85 4.56
N THR A 144 -6.08 -5.90 4.40
CA THR A 144 -5.13 -5.68 5.49
C THR A 144 -5.21 -4.24 6.00
N LEU A 145 -5.25 -3.25 5.09
CA LEU A 145 -5.38 -1.84 5.46
C LEU A 145 -6.68 -1.57 6.23
N ALA A 146 -7.80 -2.17 5.79
CA ALA A 146 -9.05 -2.09 6.52
C ALA A 146 -8.93 -2.70 7.93
N ALA A 147 -8.24 -3.84 8.08
CA ALA A 147 -8.00 -4.45 9.40
C ALA A 147 -7.08 -3.61 10.30
N VAL A 148 -6.07 -2.95 9.72
CA VAL A 148 -5.17 -2.01 10.42
C VAL A 148 -5.97 -0.84 10.97
N ARG A 149 -6.80 -0.21 10.12
CA ARG A 149 -7.62 0.96 10.51
C ARG A 149 -8.70 0.63 11.54
N ARG A 150 -9.32 -0.55 11.45
CA ARG A 150 -10.28 -1.00 12.49
C ARG A 150 -9.64 -1.12 13.88
N ARG A 151 -8.32 -1.30 13.97
CA ARG A 151 -7.58 -1.27 15.24
C ARG A 151 -7.18 0.13 15.69
N GLY A 152 -7.52 1.17 14.92
CA GLY A 152 -7.09 2.54 15.18
C GLY A 152 -5.61 2.79 14.87
N TRP A 153 -4.97 1.92 14.07
CA TRP A 153 -3.58 2.06 13.63
C TRP A 153 -3.51 2.82 12.32
N ALA A 154 -2.42 3.55 12.13
CA ALA A 154 -2.15 4.32 10.95
C ALA A 154 -1.39 3.51 9.88
N VAL A 155 -1.34 4.03 8.66
CA VAL A 155 -0.71 3.42 7.50
C VAL A 155 0.37 4.34 6.95
N ALA A 156 1.54 3.77 6.65
CA ALA A 156 2.58 4.45 5.88
C ALA A 156 2.81 3.73 4.54
N VAL A 157 3.06 4.53 3.51
CA VAL A 157 3.61 4.02 2.23
C VAL A 157 5.11 4.21 2.26
N ASP A 158 5.83 3.12 2.09
CA ASP A 158 7.29 3.09 2.13
C ASP A 158 7.92 3.08 0.73
N ASP A 159 9.20 3.50 0.65
CA ASP A 159 10.02 3.52 -0.57
C ASP A 159 9.45 4.40 -1.71
N VAL A 160 8.63 5.41 -1.41
CA VAL A 160 8.03 6.27 -2.45
C VAL A 160 9.11 7.00 -3.25
N GLY A 161 9.11 6.75 -4.55
CA GLY A 161 10.10 7.29 -5.49
C GLY A 161 11.24 6.35 -5.83
N ALA A 162 11.28 5.16 -5.25
CA ALA A 162 12.16 4.09 -5.69
C ALA A 162 11.75 3.58 -7.08
N ASP A 163 10.45 3.49 -7.34
CA ASP A 163 9.84 3.16 -8.63
C ASP A 163 8.76 4.21 -8.99
N PRO A 164 8.66 4.65 -10.26
CA PRO A 164 7.57 5.54 -10.70
C PRO A 164 6.16 4.97 -10.48
N GLY A 165 6.04 3.64 -10.34
CA GLY A 165 4.78 2.97 -10.02
C GLY A 165 4.24 3.28 -8.63
N SER A 166 5.09 3.64 -7.66
CA SER A 166 4.68 3.93 -6.28
C SER A 166 3.65 5.07 -6.19
N LEU A 167 3.75 6.06 -7.06
CA LEU A 167 2.82 7.18 -7.10
C LEU A 167 1.39 6.78 -7.50
N ALA A 168 1.25 5.72 -8.30
CA ALA A 168 -0.05 5.23 -8.75
C ALA A 168 -0.89 4.66 -7.59
N LEU A 169 -0.25 4.29 -6.50
CA LEU A 169 -0.82 3.48 -5.43
C LEU A 169 -1.28 4.29 -4.23
N MET A 170 -0.67 5.45 -4.02
CA MET A 170 -0.98 6.32 -2.87
C MET A 170 -2.49 6.55 -2.68
N PRO A 171 -3.29 6.81 -3.73
CA PRO A 171 -4.73 7.04 -3.55
C PRO A 171 -5.47 5.85 -2.93
N PHE A 172 -5.07 4.62 -3.23
CA PHE A 172 -5.71 3.41 -2.72
C PHE A 172 -5.31 3.09 -1.29
N LEU A 173 -4.10 3.46 -0.92
CA LEU A 173 -3.56 3.24 0.42
C LEU A 173 -4.08 4.29 1.41
N ARG A 174 -4.44 5.49 0.93
CA ARG A 174 -4.83 6.64 1.78
C ARG A 174 -3.89 6.78 2.97
N PRO A 175 -2.58 6.93 2.73
CA PRO A 175 -1.60 6.85 3.80
C PRO A 175 -1.72 8.03 4.77
N ASP A 176 -1.44 7.75 6.04
CA ASP A 176 -1.24 8.78 7.07
C ASP A 176 0.19 9.32 7.02
N VAL A 177 1.13 8.52 6.50
CA VAL A 177 2.53 8.91 6.28
C VAL A 177 3.00 8.45 4.90
N VAL A 178 3.69 9.33 4.19
CA VAL A 178 4.39 9.03 2.93
C VAL A 178 5.89 9.11 3.16
N LYS A 179 6.61 7.96 3.02
CA LYS A 179 8.06 7.89 3.21
C LYS A 179 8.76 8.11 1.88
N LEU A 180 9.55 9.18 1.77
CA LEU A 180 10.37 9.48 0.60
C LEU A 180 11.66 8.67 0.67
N ASP A 181 11.91 7.85 -0.36
CA ASP A 181 13.13 7.04 -0.48
C ASP A 181 14.40 7.91 -0.38
N LEU A 182 15.42 7.37 0.29
CA LEU A 182 16.70 8.04 0.52
C LEU A 182 17.37 8.59 -0.76
N ARG A 183 17.13 7.95 -1.92
CA ARG A 183 17.69 8.40 -3.21
C ARG A 183 17.17 9.76 -3.61
N LEU A 184 15.91 10.10 -3.29
CA LEU A 184 15.35 11.43 -3.56
C LEU A 184 16.09 12.50 -2.76
N VAL A 185 16.43 12.19 -1.51
CA VAL A 185 17.14 13.11 -0.60
C VAL A 185 18.61 13.24 -0.98
N GLN A 186 19.29 12.15 -1.32
CA GLN A 186 20.74 12.13 -1.53
C GLN A 186 21.17 12.44 -2.96
N GLN A 187 20.35 12.12 -3.98
CA GLN A 187 20.68 12.35 -5.39
C GLN A 187 20.46 13.81 -5.83
N ARG A 188 21.00 14.16 -6.99
CA ARG A 188 20.77 15.48 -7.60
C ARG A 188 19.31 15.61 -8.06
N PRO A 189 18.69 16.80 -7.93
CA PRO A 189 17.38 17.06 -8.47
C PRO A 189 17.29 16.77 -9.98
N SER A 190 16.17 16.16 -10.39
CA SER A 190 15.87 15.86 -11.79
C SER A 190 14.38 16.09 -12.05
N SER A 191 13.94 16.04 -13.30
CA SER A 191 12.53 16.12 -13.66
C SER A 191 11.71 14.99 -12.99
N ALA A 192 12.26 13.78 -12.92
CA ALA A 192 11.61 12.66 -12.24
C ALA A 192 11.45 12.93 -10.74
N VAL A 193 12.47 13.48 -10.06
CA VAL A 193 12.35 13.89 -8.66
C VAL A 193 11.26 14.95 -8.47
N ALA A 194 11.19 15.94 -9.38
CA ALA A 194 10.17 16.99 -9.31
C ALA A 194 8.75 16.42 -9.50
N GLU A 195 8.57 15.44 -10.39
CA GLU A 195 7.29 14.75 -10.59
C GLU A 195 6.85 14.01 -9.32
N ILE A 196 7.76 13.27 -8.69
CA ILE A 196 7.49 12.55 -7.44
C ILE A 196 7.12 13.52 -6.33
N VAL A 197 7.93 14.55 -6.10
CA VAL A 197 7.70 15.56 -5.08
C VAL A 197 6.36 16.28 -5.28
N SER A 198 6.00 16.60 -6.54
CA SER A 198 4.71 17.21 -6.87
C SER A 198 3.54 16.28 -6.53
N ALA A 199 3.65 15.01 -6.90
CA ALA A 199 2.60 14.03 -6.61
C ALA A 199 2.41 13.78 -5.11
N VAL A 200 3.53 13.65 -4.37
CA VAL A 200 3.51 13.44 -2.90
C VAL A 200 2.91 14.65 -2.19
N ASN A 201 3.33 15.87 -2.54
CA ASN A 201 2.77 17.07 -1.90
C ASN A 201 1.27 17.23 -2.23
N ALA A 202 0.85 16.94 -3.46
CA ALA A 202 -0.56 16.98 -3.83
C ALA A 202 -1.41 15.95 -3.03
N GLU A 203 -0.86 14.76 -2.75
CA GLU A 203 -1.52 13.78 -1.89
C GLU A 203 -1.53 14.24 -0.43
N ALA A 204 -0.41 14.71 0.09
CA ALA A 204 -0.29 15.19 1.47
C ALA A 204 -1.23 16.36 1.75
N GLU A 205 -1.32 17.35 0.84
CA GLU A 205 -2.26 18.47 0.97
C GLU A 205 -3.73 18.02 0.97
N ARG A 206 -4.05 16.99 0.20
CA ARG A 206 -5.41 16.47 0.07
C ARG A 206 -5.84 15.59 1.24
N SER A 207 -4.95 14.72 1.71
CA SER A 207 -5.23 13.72 2.76
C SER A 207 -4.85 14.19 4.16
N GLY A 208 -4.01 15.19 4.30
CA GLY A 208 -3.38 15.57 5.56
C GLY A 208 -2.24 14.64 5.98
N ALA A 209 -1.74 13.78 5.08
CA ALA A 209 -0.64 12.86 5.37
C ALA A 209 0.66 13.61 5.70
N CYS A 210 1.42 13.08 6.67
CA CYS A 210 2.77 13.54 6.93
C CYS A 210 3.74 13.03 5.88
N VAL A 211 4.72 13.86 5.49
CA VAL A 211 5.81 13.44 4.62
C VAL A 211 7.05 13.19 5.46
N LEU A 212 7.56 11.95 5.42
CA LEU A 212 8.80 11.54 6.09
C LEU A 212 9.91 11.35 5.06
N ALA A 213 11.03 12.01 5.24
CA ALA A 213 12.20 11.82 4.38
C ALA A 213 13.22 10.90 5.05
N GLU A 214 13.65 9.89 4.31
CA GLU A 214 14.64 8.92 4.76
C GLU A 214 16.08 9.27 4.35
N GLY A 215 17.05 8.57 4.93
CA GLY A 215 18.46 8.68 4.57
C GLY A 215 19.08 10.06 4.82
N ILE A 216 18.57 10.80 5.78
CA ILE A 216 19.13 12.10 6.17
C ILE A 216 20.41 11.88 6.96
N GLU A 217 21.57 12.13 6.34
CA GLU A 217 22.88 11.94 6.95
C GLU A 217 23.59 13.27 7.24
N THR A 218 23.15 14.37 6.62
CA THR A 218 23.76 15.70 6.71
C THR A 218 22.71 16.80 6.83
N GLU A 219 23.12 17.98 7.32
CA GLU A 219 22.26 19.17 7.35
C GLU A 219 21.79 19.58 5.95
N ALA A 220 22.60 19.35 4.92
CA ALA A 220 22.21 19.61 3.55
C ALA A 220 21.09 18.68 3.10
N HIS A 221 21.11 17.40 3.51
CA HIS A 221 20.00 16.47 3.28
C HIS A 221 18.74 16.91 4.01
N ALA A 222 18.84 17.38 5.27
CA ALA A 222 17.69 17.87 6.03
C ALA A 222 17.07 19.12 5.37
N ALA A 223 17.89 20.07 4.90
CA ALA A 223 17.42 21.24 4.18
C ALA A 223 16.69 20.87 2.87
N LYS A 224 17.24 19.90 2.13
CA LYS A 224 16.63 19.39 0.91
C LYS A 224 15.30 18.66 1.18
N ALA A 225 15.25 17.84 2.23
CA ALA A 225 14.02 17.15 2.65
C ALA A 225 12.89 18.13 2.96
N ARG A 226 13.20 19.22 3.72
CA ARG A 226 12.24 20.31 3.95
C ARG A 226 11.75 20.95 2.65
N ALA A 227 12.65 21.22 1.71
CA ALA A 227 12.30 21.78 0.41
C ALA A 227 11.41 20.86 -0.43
N MET A 228 11.43 19.55 -0.16
CA MET A 228 10.55 18.54 -0.76
C MET A 228 9.19 18.42 -0.04
N GLY A 229 8.96 19.17 1.04
CA GLY A 229 7.73 19.13 1.83
C GLY A 229 7.75 18.16 3.00
N ALA A 230 8.92 17.55 3.32
CA ALA A 230 9.02 16.67 4.47
C ALA A 230 8.90 17.43 5.79
N THR A 231 8.01 16.95 6.66
CA THR A 231 7.83 17.40 8.03
C THR A 231 8.54 16.50 9.04
N LEU A 232 8.80 15.25 8.62
CA LEU A 232 9.47 14.23 9.42
C LEU A 232 10.78 13.83 8.75
N GLY A 233 11.74 13.43 9.57
CA GLY A 233 13.05 13.01 9.10
C GLY A 233 13.58 11.77 9.81
N GLN A 234 14.23 10.88 9.04
CA GLN A 234 14.91 9.71 9.54
C GLN A 234 16.29 9.59 8.85
N GLY A 235 17.28 9.16 9.59
CA GLY A 235 18.62 8.96 9.05
C GLY A 235 19.71 9.08 10.09
N TRP A 236 20.95 8.83 9.67
CA TRP A 236 22.09 8.81 10.59
C TRP A 236 22.41 10.16 11.25
N LEU A 237 21.92 11.26 10.68
CA LEU A 237 22.01 12.57 11.32
C LEU A 237 21.26 12.61 12.66
N TYR A 238 20.17 11.88 12.78
CA TYR A 238 19.30 11.85 13.97
C TYR A 238 19.53 10.65 14.87
N GLY A 239 20.04 9.57 14.31
CA GLY A 239 20.40 8.35 15.04
C GLY A 239 20.47 7.12 14.17
N ARG A 240 21.30 6.17 14.59
CA ARG A 240 21.39 4.84 13.96
C ARG A 240 20.42 3.90 14.64
N PRO A 241 19.97 2.83 13.94
CA PRO A 241 19.20 1.76 14.59
C PRO A 241 19.94 1.17 15.81
N GLY A 242 19.22 1.08 16.93
CA GLY A 242 19.75 0.58 18.20
C GLY A 242 18.63 0.17 19.17
N PRO A 243 18.97 -0.19 20.41
CA PRO A 243 17.96 -0.40 21.44
C PRO A 243 17.21 0.92 21.73
N LEU A 244 15.98 0.82 22.21
CA LEU A 244 15.24 2.02 22.67
C LEU A 244 16.03 2.72 23.79
N PRO A 245 16.15 4.06 23.74
CA PRO A 245 16.86 4.80 24.76
C PRO A 245 16.13 4.72 26.12
N GLN A 246 16.90 4.79 27.18
CA GLN A 246 16.37 4.87 28.55
C GLN A 246 16.97 6.11 29.25
N PRO A 247 16.15 7.11 29.66
CA PRO A 247 14.70 7.18 29.49
C PRO A 247 14.25 7.38 28.05
N LEU A 248 13.00 7.01 27.75
CA LEU A 248 12.38 7.33 26.46
C LEU A 248 12.24 8.85 26.28
N PRO A 249 12.35 9.39 25.06
CA PRO A 249 12.08 10.80 24.79
C PRO A 249 10.60 11.14 25.03
N SER A 250 10.32 12.42 25.23
CA SER A 250 8.96 12.92 25.55
C SER A 250 7.93 12.70 24.44
N GLY A 251 8.37 12.49 23.19
CA GLY A 251 7.49 12.21 22.05
C GLY A 251 6.81 13.43 21.43
N GLY A 252 7.07 14.63 21.96
CA GLY A 252 6.51 15.86 21.38
C GLY A 252 4.98 15.87 21.28
N ARG A 253 4.43 16.31 20.12
CA ARG A 253 2.98 16.44 19.92
C ARG A 253 2.25 15.14 19.57
N GLY A 254 2.95 14.02 19.38
CA GLY A 254 2.37 12.83 18.75
C GLY A 254 2.09 13.03 17.26
N LEU A 255 2.29 12.01 16.43
CA LEU A 255 2.36 12.22 15.00
C LEU A 255 1.04 12.08 14.25
N ILE A 256 0.14 11.25 14.71
CA ILE A 256 -0.90 10.75 13.82
C ILE A 256 -2.22 10.61 14.57
N THR A 257 -3.20 11.36 14.09
CA THR A 257 -4.60 11.04 14.31
C THR A 257 -5.03 10.21 13.10
N PRO A 258 -5.34 8.91 13.24
CA PRO A 258 -5.82 8.10 12.13
C PRO A 258 -6.98 8.81 11.45
N ALA A 259 -6.90 8.99 10.14
CA ALA A 259 -8.00 9.53 9.38
C ALA A 259 -9.18 8.55 9.51
N SER A 260 -10.30 9.02 10.05
CA SER A 260 -11.58 8.29 10.03
C SER A 260 -12.12 8.28 8.60
N ALA A 261 -11.44 7.60 7.69
CA ALA A 261 -12.02 7.34 6.38
C ALA A 261 -13.13 6.30 6.56
N PRO A 262 -14.33 6.55 6.03
CA PRO A 262 -15.35 5.50 5.98
C PRO A 262 -14.77 4.32 5.21
N GLU A 263 -14.85 3.11 5.80
CA GLU A 263 -14.47 1.90 5.09
C GLU A 263 -15.41 1.76 3.88
N PRO A 264 -14.86 1.59 2.66
CA PRO A 264 -15.69 1.24 1.52
C PRO A 264 -16.43 -0.07 1.85
N ASP A 265 -17.72 -0.13 1.59
CA ASP A 265 -18.47 -1.39 1.67
C ASP A 265 -17.89 -2.35 0.61
N PRO A 266 -17.19 -3.42 0.99
CA PRO A 266 -16.57 -4.32 0.01
C PRO A 266 -17.62 -5.08 -0.82
N THR A 267 -18.88 -5.06 -0.42
CA THR A 267 -20.00 -5.69 -1.14
C THR A 267 -20.67 -4.73 -2.12
N ALA A 268 -20.49 -3.43 -1.97
CA ALA A 268 -21.03 -2.43 -2.88
C ALA A 268 -20.42 -2.57 -4.28
N SER A 269 -21.25 -2.51 -5.30
CA SER A 269 -20.76 -2.44 -6.67
C SER A 269 -20.27 -1.02 -7.01
N PRO A 270 -19.37 -0.87 -8.00
CA PRO A 270 -18.98 0.43 -8.54
C PRO A 270 -20.17 1.32 -8.89
N TYR A 271 -21.19 0.77 -9.51
CA TYR A 271 -22.40 1.50 -9.90
C TYR A 271 -23.22 1.97 -8.69
N ASP A 272 -23.40 1.12 -7.69
CA ASP A 272 -24.12 1.49 -6.48
C ASP A 272 -23.39 2.57 -5.70
N ALA A 273 -22.06 2.47 -5.59
CA ALA A 273 -21.21 3.50 -4.97
C ALA A 273 -21.33 4.85 -5.72
N ALA A 274 -21.28 4.84 -7.04
CA ALA A 274 -21.38 6.06 -7.84
C ALA A 274 -22.77 6.69 -7.77
N THR A 275 -23.83 5.87 -7.79
CA THR A 275 -25.23 6.35 -7.78
C THR A 275 -25.72 6.83 -6.41
N ALA A 276 -25.03 6.46 -5.34
CA ALA A 276 -25.30 7.01 -4.01
C ALA A 276 -25.13 8.54 -3.93
N THR A 277 -24.26 9.12 -4.77
CA THR A 277 -23.95 10.55 -4.78
C THR A 277 -24.32 11.26 -6.08
N ARG A 278 -24.58 10.52 -7.17
CA ARG A 278 -24.79 11.07 -8.51
C ARG A 278 -25.95 10.36 -9.23
N ALA A 279 -26.79 11.13 -9.93
CA ALA A 279 -27.82 10.55 -10.76
C ALA A 279 -27.22 9.87 -11.99
N ALA A 280 -27.61 8.61 -12.23
CA ALA A 280 -27.30 7.92 -13.48
C ALA A 280 -28.11 8.53 -14.65
N ARG A 281 -27.60 8.35 -15.86
CA ARG A 281 -28.21 8.82 -17.10
C ARG A 281 -28.25 7.69 -18.11
N PRO A 282 -29.34 7.55 -18.88
CA PRO A 282 -29.40 6.55 -19.93
C PRO A 282 -28.47 6.93 -21.10
N GLY A 283 -27.81 5.94 -21.66
CA GLY A 283 -26.94 6.08 -22.83
C GLY A 283 -26.87 4.80 -23.63
N ASP A 284 -26.53 4.89 -24.90
CA ASP A 284 -26.29 3.74 -25.76
C ASP A 284 -24.85 3.22 -25.67
N LYS A 285 -24.65 1.97 -26.03
CA LYS A 285 -23.35 1.30 -26.00
C LYS A 285 -22.31 2.02 -26.87
N ARG A 286 -22.73 2.64 -27.99
CA ARG A 286 -21.82 3.36 -28.91
C ARG A 286 -21.16 4.55 -28.21
N LEU A 287 -21.95 5.34 -27.49
CA LEU A 287 -21.44 6.46 -26.70
C LEU A 287 -20.48 5.99 -25.61
N LEU A 288 -20.84 4.93 -24.87
CA LEU A 288 -20.01 4.41 -23.79
C LEU A 288 -18.68 3.84 -24.27
N ILE A 289 -18.65 3.22 -25.47
CA ILE A 289 -17.41 2.78 -26.11
C ILE A 289 -16.47 3.97 -26.39
N GLU A 290 -16.97 5.08 -26.88
CA GLU A 290 -16.13 6.25 -27.17
C GLU A 290 -15.66 6.96 -25.89
N ILE A 291 -16.49 7.00 -24.83
CA ILE A 291 -16.10 7.49 -23.52
C ILE A 291 -15.00 6.59 -22.93
N SER A 292 -15.17 5.27 -22.95
CA SER A 292 -14.14 4.32 -22.46
C SER A 292 -12.81 4.52 -23.22
N LYS A 293 -12.84 4.56 -24.54
CA LYS A 293 -11.64 4.82 -25.36
C LYS A 293 -10.99 6.17 -25.06
N HIS A 294 -11.79 7.17 -24.69
CA HIS A 294 -11.26 8.47 -24.27
C HIS A 294 -10.49 8.34 -22.95
N LEU A 295 -11.05 7.69 -21.93
CA LEU A 295 -10.39 7.44 -20.64
C LEU A 295 -9.13 6.58 -20.81
N GLU A 296 -9.18 5.54 -21.66
CA GLU A 296 -8.01 4.71 -22.02
C GLU A 296 -6.89 5.56 -22.63
N ARG A 297 -7.20 6.49 -23.54
CA ARG A 297 -6.20 7.41 -24.12
C ARG A 297 -5.63 8.37 -23.07
N GLN A 298 -6.45 8.87 -22.16
CA GLN A 298 -5.96 9.67 -21.02
C GLN A 298 -4.98 8.89 -20.16
N ALA A 299 -5.32 7.65 -19.77
CA ALA A 299 -4.44 6.79 -18.98
C ALA A 299 -3.06 6.61 -19.66
N ARG A 300 -3.05 6.33 -20.96
CA ARG A 300 -1.80 6.17 -21.73
C ARG A 300 -0.96 7.45 -21.77
N THR A 301 -1.61 8.62 -21.84
CA THR A 301 -0.92 9.92 -21.84
C THR A 301 -0.33 10.25 -20.48
N LEU A 302 -1.01 9.85 -19.39
CA LEU A 302 -0.55 10.04 -18.02
C LEU A 302 0.66 9.15 -17.69
N GLY A 303 0.76 7.98 -18.33
CA GLY A 303 1.93 7.11 -18.23
C GLY A 303 2.03 6.32 -16.93
N ARG A 304 3.27 6.01 -16.55
CA ARG A 304 3.61 5.08 -15.45
C ARG A 304 2.90 5.31 -14.12
N PRO A 305 2.69 6.52 -13.61
CA PRO A 305 2.01 6.69 -12.32
C PRO A 305 0.47 6.57 -12.44
N THR A 306 -0.02 5.59 -13.22
CA THR A 306 -1.46 5.42 -13.48
C THR A 306 -1.88 3.97 -13.27
N VAL A 307 -3.05 3.79 -12.66
CA VAL A 307 -3.76 2.51 -12.51
C VAL A 307 -5.01 2.54 -13.40
N VAL A 308 -5.26 1.44 -14.11
CA VAL A 308 -6.47 1.23 -14.93
C VAL A 308 -7.14 -0.06 -14.48
N VAL A 309 -8.39 0.03 -14.03
CA VAL A 309 -9.19 -1.12 -13.63
C VAL A 309 -10.51 -1.10 -14.38
N ALA A 310 -10.88 -2.23 -15.02
CA ALA A 310 -12.11 -2.30 -15.80
C ALA A 310 -12.87 -3.60 -15.59
N ALA A 311 -14.20 -3.52 -15.61
CA ALA A 311 -15.11 -4.66 -15.66
C ALA A 311 -15.82 -4.72 -17.02
N PHE A 312 -15.95 -5.94 -17.56
CA PHE A 312 -16.48 -6.20 -18.91
C PHE A 312 -17.73 -7.07 -18.91
N GLN A 313 -18.41 -7.24 -17.76
CA GLN A 313 -19.49 -8.20 -17.59
C GLN A 313 -19.00 -9.64 -17.84
N GLU A 314 -18.67 -10.00 -19.07
CA GLU A 314 -18.19 -11.31 -19.53
C GLU A 314 -16.90 -11.18 -20.35
N GLY A 315 -16.03 -12.20 -20.27
CA GLY A 315 -14.78 -12.27 -21.01
C GLY A 315 -14.93 -12.16 -22.53
N ARG A 316 -16.09 -12.56 -23.09
CA ARG A 316 -16.37 -12.41 -24.53
C ARG A 316 -16.40 -10.95 -25.00
N PHE A 317 -16.70 -10.00 -24.10
CA PHE A 317 -16.69 -8.57 -24.44
C PHE A 317 -15.27 -7.98 -24.41
N PHE A 318 -14.30 -8.70 -23.86
CA PHE A 318 -12.88 -8.36 -24.00
C PHE A 318 -12.35 -8.84 -25.36
N THR A 319 -12.77 -8.12 -26.40
CA THR A 319 -12.48 -8.50 -27.80
C THR A 319 -10.98 -8.43 -28.13
N PRO A 320 -10.52 -9.07 -29.24
CA PRO A 320 -9.11 -8.95 -29.67
C PRO A 320 -8.65 -7.50 -29.91
N ALA A 321 -9.55 -6.61 -30.29
CA ALA A 321 -9.24 -5.19 -30.42
C ALA A 321 -9.07 -4.51 -29.05
N THR A 322 -9.87 -4.88 -28.06
CA THR A 322 -9.73 -4.44 -26.67
C THR A 322 -8.44 -4.99 -26.06
N ALA A 323 -8.15 -6.27 -26.26
CA ALA A 323 -6.93 -6.91 -25.77
C ALA A 323 -5.66 -6.18 -26.24
N ARG A 324 -5.58 -5.78 -27.51
CA ARG A 324 -4.44 -4.98 -28.01
C ARG A 324 -4.32 -3.63 -27.31
N ARG A 325 -5.43 -2.89 -27.14
CA ARG A 325 -5.41 -1.59 -26.43
C ARG A 325 -4.99 -1.73 -24.98
N TYR A 326 -5.44 -2.80 -24.31
CA TYR A 326 -5.12 -3.06 -22.90
C TYR A 326 -3.68 -3.52 -22.71
N ALA A 327 -3.11 -4.27 -23.67
CA ALA A 327 -1.67 -4.56 -23.67
C ALA A 327 -0.84 -3.27 -23.81
N ASP A 328 -1.22 -2.36 -24.73
CA ASP A 328 -0.57 -1.05 -24.88
C ASP A 328 -0.70 -0.20 -23.58
N LEU A 329 -1.80 -0.32 -22.85
CA LEU A 329 -1.98 0.34 -21.55
C LEU A 329 -1.07 -0.28 -20.49
N ALA A 330 -0.97 -1.61 -20.42
CA ALA A 330 -0.13 -2.31 -19.47
C ALA A 330 1.37 -1.98 -19.64
N ASP A 331 1.81 -1.79 -20.87
CA ASP A 331 3.17 -1.33 -21.16
C ASP A 331 3.43 0.13 -20.73
N ALA A 332 2.38 0.96 -20.72
CA ALA A 332 2.49 2.39 -20.45
C ALA A 332 2.23 2.79 -18.99
N THR A 333 1.48 1.99 -18.23
CA THR A 333 0.97 2.33 -16.90
C THR A 333 1.52 1.39 -15.82
N ALA A 334 1.28 1.68 -14.54
CA ALA A 334 1.76 0.86 -13.43
C ALA A 334 0.99 -0.45 -13.27
N PHE A 335 -0.32 -0.42 -13.54
CA PHE A 335 -1.19 -1.57 -13.33
C PHE A 335 -2.42 -1.49 -14.22
N VAL A 336 -2.75 -2.61 -14.86
CA VAL A 336 -3.98 -2.77 -15.63
C VAL A 336 -4.67 -4.07 -15.25
N SER A 337 -5.96 -4.01 -14.95
CA SER A 337 -6.77 -5.21 -14.75
C SER A 337 -8.06 -5.19 -15.56
N ALA A 338 -8.53 -6.41 -15.89
CA ALA A 338 -9.78 -6.63 -16.59
C ALA A 338 -10.57 -7.74 -15.87
N LEU A 339 -11.78 -7.43 -15.44
CA LEU A 339 -12.66 -8.31 -14.69
C LEU A 339 -13.84 -8.76 -15.55
N GLY A 340 -14.33 -9.97 -15.34
CA GLY A 340 -15.54 -10.46 -16.03
C GLY A 340 -15.80 -11.94 -15.77
N GLU A 341 -17.03 -12.39 -16.05
CA GLU A 341 -17.33 -13.81 -16.04
C GLU A 341 -16.49 -14.54 -17.12
N GLY A 342 -15.79 -15.60 -16.72
CA GLY A 342 -14.93 -16.35 -17.64
C GLY A 342 -13.72 -15.57 -18.17
N MET A 343 -13.31 -14.50 -17.51
CA MET A 343 -12.09 -13.77 -17.85
C MET A 343 -10.85 -14.63 -17.63
N ALA A 344 -9.91 -14.62 -18.58
CA ALA A 344 -8.63 -15.32 -18.43
C ALA A 344 -7.79 -14.64 -17.33
N VAL A 345 -6.88 -15.39 -16.69
CA VAL A 345 -5.96 -14.86 -15.67
C VAL A 345 -5.05 -13.76 -16.26
N GLU A 346 -4.63 -13.94 -17.49
CA GLU A 346 -3.91 -12.92 -18.28
C GLU A 346 -4.61 -12.79 -19.64
N PRO A 347 -5.64 -11.92 -19.75
CA PRO A 347 -6.43 -11.80 -20.98
C PRO A 347 -5.69 -11.09 -22.12
N ALA A 348 -4.62 -10.36 -21.79
CA ALA A 348 -3.66 -9.78 -22.72
C ALA A 348 -2.31 -9.62 -22.01
N PRO A 349 -1.18 -9.51 -22.72
CA PRO A 349 0.14 -9.35 -22.11
C PRO A 349 0.16 -8.23 -21.07
N GLY A 350 0.61 -8.53 -19.85
CA GLY A 350 0.70 -7.59 -18.73
C GLY A 350 -0.63 -7.14 -18.13
N VAL A 351 -1.77 -7.64 -18.61
CA VAL A 351 -3.11 -7.34 -18.07
C VAL A 351 -3.52 -8.39 -17.05
N ARG A 352 -3.79 -7.99 -15.82
CA ARG A 352 -4.26 -8.87 -14.77
C ARG A 352 -5.75 -9.15 -14.94
N GLY A 353 -6.12 -10.40 -15.23
CA GLY A 353 -7.51 -10.82 -15.30
C GLY A 353 -8.07 -11.27 -13.95
N ALA A 354 -9.35 -11.02 -13.72
CA ALA A 354 -10.08 -11.55 -12.57
C ALA A 354 -11.45 -12.10 -12.99
N VAL A 355 -11.74 -13.32 -12.51
CA VAL A 355 -13.03 -13.96 -12.75
C VAL A 355 -14.02 -13.49 -11.68
N LEU A 356 -15.13 -12.90 -12.11
CA LEU A 356 -16.21 -12.50 -11.21
C LEU A 356 -17.03 -13.71 -10.77
N ASP A 357 -17.33 -13.77 -9.47
CA ASP A 357 -18.25 -14.77 -8.91
C ASP A 357 -19.63 -14.66 -9.58
N PRO A 358 -20.36 -15.77 -9.83
CA PRO A 358 -21.70 -15.73 -10.38
C PRO A 358 -22.70 -14.83 -9.64
N ALA A 359 -22.51 -14.63 -8.34
CA ALA A 359 -23.35 -13.76 -7.52
C ALA A 359 -22.87 -12.32 -7.43
N ASP A 360 -21.68 -11.98 -8.00
CA ASP A 360 -21.13 -10.63 -7.89
C ASP A 360 -21.95 -9.63 -8.72
N PRO A 361 -22.43 -8.53 -8.10
CA PRO A 361 -23.23 -7.52 -8.80
C PRO A 361 -22.50 -6.85 -9.96
N VAL A 362 -21.17 -6.80 -9.94
CA VAL A 362 -20.33 -6.24 -11.02
C VAL A 362 -20.51 -6.99 -12.35
N ARG A 363 -21.04 -8.22 -12.35
CA ARG A 363 -21.37 -8.95 -13.60
C ARG A 363 -22.42 -8.25 -14.48
N GLY A 364 -23.28 -7.41 -13.89
CA GLY A 364 -24.25 -6.58 -14.62
C GLY A 364 -23.70 -5.23 -15.05
N GLU A 365 -22.42 -4.96 -14.76
CA GLU A 365 -21.83 -3.64 -14.92
C GLU A 365 -20.72 -3.64 -15.99
N TRP A 366 -20.54 -2.48 -16.59
CA TRP A 366 -19.41 -2.15 -17.43
C TRP A 366 -18.71 -0.95 -16.81
N ASP A 367 -17.55 -1.18 -16.22
CA ASP A 367 -16.84 -0.17 -15.47
C ASP A 367 -15.45 0.06 -16.04
N LEU A 368 -14.99 1.29 -15.92
CA LEU A 368 -13.61 1.67 -16.20
C LEU A 368 -13.23 2.81 -15.26
N ALA A 369 -12.22 2.58 -14.44
CA ALA A 369 -11.61 3.60 -13.60
C ALA A 369 -10.14 3.81 -13.98
N VAL A 370 -9.75 5.07 -14.08
CA VAL A 370 -8.39 5.54 -14.33
C VAL A 370 -7.98 6.45 -13.20
N VAL A 371 -6.91 6.09 -12.48
CA VAL A 371 -6.41 6.85 -11.33
C VAL A 371 -4.91 7.11 -11.51
N GLY A 372 -4.54 8.37 -11.49
CA GLY A 372 -3.16 8.85 -11.47
C GLY A 372 -2.99 9.94 -10.41
N PRO A 373 -1.78 10.46 -10.17
CA PRO A 373 -1.51 11.45 -9.12
C PRO A 373 -2.37 12.72 -9.22
N HIS A 374 -2.57 13.21 -10.43
CA HIS A 374 -3.29 14.47 -10.70
C HIS A 374 -4.56 14.29 -11.54
N PHE A 375 -4.95 13.05 -11.83
CA PHE A 375 -6.13 12.73 -12.63
C PHE A 375 -6.88 11.56 -11.99
N ALA A 376 -8.20 11.68 -11.99
CA ALA A 376 -9.11 10.57 -11.68
C ALA A 376 -10.32 10.67 -12.62
N GLY A 377 -10.72 9.55 -13.21
CA GLY A 377 -11.90 9.50 -14.06
C GLY A 377 -12.48 8.09 -14.09
N ALA A 378 -13.79 7.96 -13.93
CA ALA A 378 -14.47 6.68 -14.02
C ALA A 378 -15.75 6.79 -14.82
N LEU A 379 -15.99 5.76 -15.63
CA LEU A 379 -17.26 5.40 -16.22
C LEU A 379 -17.76 4.15 -15.51
N VAL A 380 -18.95 4.19 -14.94
CA VAL A 380 -19.66 3.02 -14.40
C VAL A 380 -21.02 2.94 -15.05
N ALA A 381 -21.39 1.75 -15.54
CA ALA A 381 -22.61 1.59 -16.31
C ALA A 381 -23.28 0.24 -16.03
N ARG A 382 -24.57 0.27 -15.76
CA ARG A 382 -25.41 -0.93 -15.56
C ARG A 382 -26.27 -1.18 -16.79
N ASP A 383 -26.26 -2.40 -17.29
CA ASP A 383 -27.03 -2.85 -18.42
C ASP A 383 -28.54 -2.82 -18.12
N LEU A 384 -29.34 -2.27 -19.01
CA LEU A 384 -30.80 -2.24 -18.88
C LEU A 384 -31.49 -3.50 -19.40
N GLY A 385 -30.74 -4.46 -19.96
CA GLY A 385 -31.26 -5.76 -20.41
C GLY A 385 -32.07 -5.70 -21.70
N ASP A 386 -31.71 -4.80 -22.61
CA ASP A 386 -32.40 -4.68 -23.90
C ASP A 386 -32.15 -5.88 -24.82
N ASP A 387 -33.19 -6.40 -25.49
CA ASP A 387 -33.18 -7.48 -26.49
C ASP A 387 -32.84 -7.00 -27.91
N GLY A 388 -32.00 -5.97 -28.07
CA GLY A 388 -31.63 -5.38 -29.33
C GLY A 388 -30.26 -5.82 -29.87
N PRO A 389 -29.83 -5.30 -31.04
CA PRO A 389 -28.46 -5.47 -31.51
C PRO A 389 -27.46 -4.98 -30.47
N ASP A 390 -26.35 -5.68 -30.29
CA ASP A 390 -25.37 -5.42 -29.21
C ASP A 390 -24.91 -3.97 -29.11
N LEU A 391 -24.72 -3.29 -30.24
CA LEU A 391 -24.29 -1.89 -30.27
C LEU A 391 -25.39 -0.88 -29.90
N ASP A 392 -26.66 -1.31 -29.91
CA ASP A 392 -27.80 -0.45 -29.60
C ASP A 392 -28.33 -0.69 -28.16
N ARG A 393 -27.68 -1.59 -27.40
CA ARG A 393 -28.00 -1.82 -25.97
C ARG A 393 -27.87 -0.53 -25.19
N ARG A 394 -28.78 -0.34 -24.25
CA ARG A 394 -28.83 0.82 -23.36
C ARG A 394 -28.30 0.49 -21.98
N PHE A 395 -27.69 1.47 -21.40
CA PHE A 395 -27.11 1.42 -20.06
C PHE A 395 -27.56 2.65 -19.28
N ASP A 396 -27.80 2.49 -18.00
CA ASP A 396 -27.75 3.61 -17.08
C ASP A 396 -26.30 3.80 -16.63
N PHE A 397 -25.75 5.01 -16.79
CA PHE A 397 -24.34 5.26 -16.52
C PHE A 397 -24.07 6.53 -15.71
N VAL A 398 -22.98 6.51 -14.98
CA VAL A 398 -22.34 7.68 -14.35
C VAL A 398 -20.94 7.85 -14.94
N LEU A 399 -20.64 9.06 -15.37
CA LEU A 399 -19.26 9.49 -15.69
C LEU A 399 -18.86 10.50 -14.64
N THR A 400 -17.78 10.23 -13.90
CA THR A 400 -17.32 11.08 -12.80
C THR A 400 -15.81 11.32 -12.86
N TYR A 401 -15.40 12.50 -12.45
CA TYR A 401 -14.00 12.92 -12.27
C TYR A 401 -13.74 13.34 -10.81
N GLU A 402 -14.70 13.11 -9.94
CA GLU A 402 -14.55 13.34 -8.51
C GLU A 402 -13.65 12.25 -7.96
N ARG A 403 -12.49 12.67 -7.41
CA ARG A 403 -11.35 11.78 -7.13
C ARG A 403 -11.70 10.69 -6.12
N GLU A 404 -12.35 11.05 -5.02
CA GLU A 404 -12.68 10.08 -3.97
C GLU A 404 -13.63 9.00 -4.48
N ALA A 405 -14.67 9.40 -5.23
CA ALA A 405 -15.58 8.44 -5.86
C ALA A 405 -14.86 7.52 -6.86
N VAL A 406 -13.93 8.07 -7.66
CA VAL A 406 -13.15 7.26 -8.62
C VAL A 406 -12.21 6.28 -7.90
N VAL A 407 -11.59 6.71 -6.81
CA VAL A 407 -10.73 5.83 -5.98
C VAL A 407 -11.56 4.73 -5.34
N ASP A 408 -12.76 5.03 -4.82
CA ASP A 408 -13.67 4.03 -4.25
C ASP A 408 -14.14 3.01 -5.30
N ILE A 409 -14.53 3.47 -6.48
CA ILE A 409 -14.87 2.63 -7.63
C ILE A 409 -13.71 1.69 -7.99
N ALA A 410 -12.51 2.24 -8.15
CA ALA A 410 -11.34 1.46 -8.49
C ALA A 410 -10.94 0.48 -7.37
N SER A 411 -11.05 0.88 -6.09
CA SER A 411 -10.80 0.02 -4.93
C SER A 411 -11.76 -1.16 -4.86
N SER A 412 -13.05 -0.92 -5.14
CA SER A 412 -14.07 -1.96 -5.24
C SER A 412 -13.69 -3.01 -6.30
N LEU A 413 -13.25 -2.57 -7.48
CA LEU A 413 -12.79 -3.49 -8.53
C LEU A 413 -11.49 -4.20 -8.15
N LEU A 414 -10.51 -3.49 -7.56
CA LEU A 414 -9.23 -4.06 -7.13
C LEU A 414 -9.40 -5.13 -6.04
N ALA A 415 -10.40 -4.99 -5.16
CA ALA A 415 -10.71 -5.97 -4.12
C ALA A 415 -11.13 -7.35 -4.69
N ARG A 416 -11.45 -7.43 -5.98
CA ARG A 416 -11.82 -8.65 -6.72
C ARG A 416 -10.66 -9.26 -7.49
N VAL A 417 -9.50 -8.61 -7.51
CA VAL A 417 -8.32 -9.09 -8.26
C VAL A 417 -7.48 -10.00 -7.37
N ALA A 418 -7.42 -11.27 -7.74
CA ALA A 418 -6.63 -12.28 -7.02
C ALA A 418 -5.12 -11.99 -7.04
N PRO A 419 -4.33 -12.58 -6.13
CA PRO A 419 -2.87 -12.53 -6.15
C PRO A 419 -2.27 -12.97 -7.48
N ALA A 420 -1.05 -12.45 -7.78
CA ALA A 420 -0.28 -12.86 -8.95
C ALA A 420 0.28 -14.27 -8.79
#